data_f52a40322de67272d1230941995bc1a9
#
_entry.id   f52a40322de67272d1230941995bc1a9
#
_cell.length_a   1.000
_cell.length_b   1.000
_cell.length_c   1.000
_cell.angle_alpha   90.00
_cell.angle_beta   90.00
_cell.angle_gamma   90.00
#
_symmetry.space_group_name_H-M   'P 1'
#
loop_
_entity.id
_entity.type
_entity.pdbx_description
1 polymer ?
#
loop_
_entity_poly.entity_id
_entity_poly.type
_entity_poly.pdbx_seq_one_letter_code
_entity_poly.pdbx_strand_id
1 'polypeptide(L)'
;TYDTPERAVRAFLYMVEYTANLEMLLEIPPKMTLTMEFDEKKARSLIAGVQDGFMPESDAVEILTAYGLPMIRTKTAKTKAEALNMARETGFPLVMKLLSSDITHKTDAGGVCLDLRCDEDISRAYDGIMSSAARYKPDARIEGVTLQPYFSNPDFEILMGAKRDPGFGPVILFGMGGIYTEVLKDRSLGLPPMNRLLALRLMQETKV
;
A
#
# COMPACT_ATOMS: atom_id res chain seq x y z
N THR A 1 -21.82 -4.24 -44.93
CA THR A 1 -20.60 -3.87 -45.68
C THR A 1 -19.96 -2.69 -45.01
N TYR A 2 -18.63 -2.76 -44.88
CA TYR A 2 -17.80 -1.71 -44.28
C TYR A 2 -16.84 -1.17 -45.37
N ASP A 3 -16.54 0.12 -45.27
CA ASP A 3 -15.72 0.81 -46.25
C ASP A 3 -14.25 0.42 -46.22
N THR A 4 -13.78 -0.08 -45.07
CA THR A 4 -12.38 -0.54 -44.90
C THR A 4 -12.32 -1.80 -44.02
N PRO A 5 -11.29 -2.64 -44.21
CA PRO A 5 -11.09 -3.82 -43.36
C PRO A 5 -10.98 -3.50 -41.87
N GLU A 6 -10.35 -2.37 -41.51
CA GLU A 6 -10.16 -1.94 -40.12
C GLU A 6 -11.51 -1.65 -39.46
N ARG A 7 -12.47 -1.03 -40.19
CA ARG A 7 -13.82 -0.79 -39.67
C ARG A 7 -14.58 -2.10 -39.46
N ALA A 8 -14.43 -3.07 -40.36
CA ALA A 8 -15.03 -4.37 -40.19
C ALA A 8 -14.47 -5.11 -38.97
N VAL A 9 -13.15 -5.10 -38.79
CA VAL A 9 -12.51 -5.69 -37.59
C VAL A 9 -12.96 -5.00 -36.33
N ARG A 10 -13.03 -3.68 -36.32
CA ARG A 10 -13.48 -2.91 -35.14
C ARG A 10 -14.94 -3.24 -34.79
N ALA A 11 -15.80 -3.34 -35.78
CA ALA A 11 -17.21 -3.71 -35.54
C ALA A 11 -17.32 -5.13 -34.97
N PHE A 12 -16.50 -6.05 -35.44
CA PHE A 12 -16.42 -7.41 -34.89
C PHE A 12 -15.93 -7.41 -33.45
N LEU A 13 -14.88 -6.64 -33.14
CA LEU A 13 -14.39 -6.48 -31.77
C LEU A 13 -15.45 -5.94 -30.82
N TYR A 14 -16.25 -4.97 -31.24
CA TYR A 14 -17.36 -4.49 -30.42
C TYR A 14 -18.41 -5.58 -30.14
N MET A 15 -18.65 -6.49 -31.07
CA MET A 15 -19.54 -7.64 -30.81
C MET A 15 -18.93 -8.61 -29.79
N VAL A 16 -17.64 -8.87 -29.88
CA VAL A 16 -16.91 -9.70 -28.91
C VAL A 16 -16.93 -9.06 -27.52
N GLU A 17 -16.61 -7.76 -27.43
CA GLU A 17 -16.69 -7.01 -26.18
C GLU A 17 -18.12 -6.98 -25.59
N TYR A 18 -19.12 -6.80 -26.42
CA TYR A 18 -20.51 -6.84 -25.99
C TYR A 18 -20.89 -8.20 -25.41
N THR A 19 -20.50 -9.30 -26.07
CA THR A 19 -20.75 -10.66 -25.57
C THR A 19 -20.05 -10.90 -24.25
N ALA A 20 -18.78 -10.50 -24.12
CA ALA A 20 -18.03 -10.61 -22.89
C ALA A 20 -18.65 -9.77 -21.74
N ASN A 21 -19.18 -8.59 -22.06
CA ASN A 21 -19.88 -7.75 -21.09
C ASN A 21 -21.22 -8.36 -20.65
N LEU A 22 -21.97 -8.98 -21.59
CA LEU A 22 -23.19 -9.71 -21.25
C LEU A 22 -22.93 -10.91 -20.35
N GLU A 23 -21.94 -11.72 -20.67
CA GLU A 23 -21.52 -12.85 -19.82
C GLU A 23 -21.18 -12.38 -18.41
N MET A 24 -20.47 -11.26 -18.30
CA MET A 24 -20.13 -10.65 -17.03
C MET A 24 -21.34 -10.15 -16.23
N LEU A 25 -22.33 -9.55 -16.90
CA LEU A 25 -23.56 -9.08 -16.25
C LEU A 25 -24.44 -10.25 -15.79
N LEU A 26 -24.40 -11.37 -16.48
CA LEU A 26 -25.17 -12.59 -16.17
C LEU A 26 -24.43 -13.50 -15.18
N GLU A 27 -23.15 -13.27 -14.94
CA GLU A 27 -22.39 -14.07 -13.98
C GLU A 27 -22.88 -13.81 -12.57
N ILE A 28 -23.51 -14.82 -11.99
CA ILE A 28 -23.84 -14.83 -10.56
C ILE A 28 -22.54 -15.12 -9.82
N PRO A 29 -21.99 -14.16 -9.07
CA PRO A 29 -20.77 -14.41 -8.32
C PRO A 29 -20.98 -15.63 -7.41
N PRO A 30 -20.09 -16.64 -7.43
CA PRO A 30 -20.18 -17.72 -6.48
C PRO A 30 -20.20 -17.11 -5.09
N LYS A 31 -21.06 -17.63 -4.19
CA LYS A 31 -21.00 -17.25 -2.77
C LYS A 31 -19.56 -17.45 -2.32
N MET A 32 -18.81 -16.37 -2.23
CA MET A 32 -17.47 -16.44 -1.68
C MET A 32 -17.62 -16.85 -0.21
N THR A 33 -17.27 -18.08 0.08
CA THR A 33 -16.84 -18.42 1.41
C THR A 33 -15.48 -17.74 1.57
N LEU A 34 -15.51 -16.47 2.01
CA LEU A 34 -14.28 -15.81 2.42
C LEU A 34 -13.74 -16.61 3.59
N THR A 35 -12.68 -17.38 3.35
CA THR A 35 -11.94 -18.10 4.40
C THR A 35 -11.14 -17.14 5.28
N MET A 36 -11.21 -15.85 5.00
CA MET A 36 -10.56 -14.80 5.78
C MET A 36 -11.50 -14.39 6.92
N GLU A 37 -11.02 -14.54 8.14
CA GLU A 37 -11.71 -14.01 9.31
C GLU A 37 -11.51 -12.49 9.34
N PHE A 38 -12.63 -11.75 9.34
CA PHE A 38 -12.63 -10.28 9.46
C PHE A 38 -13.10 -9.88 10.83
N ASP A 39 -12.33 -9.06 11.50
CA ASP A 39 -12.78 -8.36 12.71
C ASP A 39 -13.29 -6.95 12.35
N GLU A 40 -14.47 -6.93 11.72
CA GLU A 40 -15.13 -5.68 11.32
C GLU A 40 -15.42 -4.78 12.52
N LYS A 41 -15.73 -5.35 13.68
CA LYS A 41 -16.00 -4.58 14.90
C LYS A 41 -14.77 -3.83 15.36
N LYS A 42 -13.61 -4.50 15.37
CA LYS A 42 -12.33 -3.88 15.70
C LYS A 42 -11.99 -2.77 14.70
N ALA A 43 -12.09 -3.03 13.41
CA ALA A 43 -11.82 -2.04 12.37
C ALA A 43 -12.71 -0.80 12.52
N ARG A 44 -14.02 -0.98 12.72
CA ARG A 44 -14.97 0.13 12.93
C ARG A 44 -14.65 0.94 14.20
N SER A 45 -14.26 0.28 15.28
CA SER A 45 -13.91 0.99 16.54
C SER A 45 -12.66 1.85 16.37
N LEU A 46 -11.65 1.36 15.64
CA LEU A 46 -10.44 2.10 15.34
C LEU A 46 -10.74 3.32 14.45
N ILE A 47 -11.52 3.13 13.39
CA ILE A 47 -11.92 4.22 12.48
C ILE A 47 -12.73 5.29 13.23
N ALA A 48 -13.64 4.90 14.11
CA ALA A 48 -14.47 5.84 14.87
C ALA A 48 -13.63 6.68 15.86
N GLY A 49 -12.47 6.22 16.29
CA GLY A 49 -11.55 6.95 17.16
C GLY A 49 -10.68 7.98 16.42
N VAL A 50 -10.67 7.97 15.09
CA VAL A 50 -9.88 8.91 14.29
C VAL A 50 -10.61 10.24 14.20
N GLN A 51 -9.96 11.31 14.67
CA GLN A 51 -10.42 12.68 14.43
C GLN A 51 -10.07 13.08 12.98
N ASP A 52 -10.78 14.06 12.43
CA ASP A 52 -10.51 14.59 11.08
C ASP A 52 -9.03 14.89 10.91
N GLY A 53 -8.37 14.21 9.97
CA GLY A 53 -6.96 14.39 9.69
C GLY A 53 -6.24 13.14 9.24
N PHE A 54 -4.96 13.08 9.52
CA PHE A 54 -4.06 12.00 9.11
C PHE A 54 -4.08 10.88 10.16
N MET A 55 -4.42 9.67 9.73
CA MET A 55 -4.36 8.49 10.61
C MET A 55 -2.89 8.05 10.78
N PRO A 56 -2.44 7.75 12.00
CA PRO A 56 -1.13 7.14 12.22
C PRO A 56 -0.97 5.82 11.46
N GLU A 57 0.24 5.55 10.96
CA GLU A 57 0.53 4.32 10.22
C GLU A 57 0.24 3.05 11.05
N SER A 58 0.49 3.09 12.36
CA SER A 58 0.17 2.00 13.29
C SER A 58 -1.30 1.62 13.26
N ASP A 59 -2.18 2.61 13.31
CA ASP A 59 -3.63 2.41 13.36
C ASP A 59 -4.16 1.92 12.01
N ALA A 60 -3.61 2.45 10.91
CA ALA A 60 -3.89 1.98 9.56
C ALA A 60 -3.51 0.50 9.38
N VAL A 61 -2.33 0.09 9.86
CA VAL A 61 -1.88 -1.31 9.85
C VAL A 61 -2.81 -2.20 10.67
N GLU A 62 -3.26 -1.75 11.84
CA GLU A 62 -4.22 -2.51 12.65
C GLU A 62 -5.57 -2.70 11.97
N ILE A 63 -6.09 -1.65 11.32
CA ILE A 63 -7.34 -1.71 10.55
C ILE A 63 -7.21 -2.70 9.40
N LEU A 64 -6.14 -2.60 8.60
CA LEU A 64 -5.90 -3.50 7.47
C LEU A 64 -5.70 -4.94 7.93
N THR A 65 -5.01 -5.15 9.06
CA THR A 65 -4.86 -6.47 9.69
C THR A 65 -6.21 -7.03 10.15
N ALA A 66 -7.10 -6.19 10.71
CA ALA A 66 -8.44 -6.60 11.11
C ALA A 66 -9.30 -7.03 9.91
N TYR A 67 -9.02 -6.51 8.71
CA TYR A 67 -9.59 -6.97 7.45
C TYR A 67 -8.85 -8.18 6.83
N GLY A 68 -7.91 -8.79 7.56
CA GLY A 68 -7.21 -10.01 7.12
C GLY A 68 -6.11 -9.77 6.09
N LEU A 69 -5.69 -8.52 5.87
CA LEU A 69 -4.56 -8.23 4.99
C LEU A 69 -3.25 -8.61 5.70
N PRO A 70 -2.33 -9.27 5.01
CA PRO A 70 -1.03 -9.66 5.58
C PRO A 70 -0.11 -8.45 5.69
N MET A 71 -0.30 -7.67 6.75
CA MET A 71 0.46 -6.44 6.97
C MET A 71 1.81 -6.73 7.63
N ILE A 72 2.83 -6.01 7.20
CA ILE A 72 4.13 -6.01 7.88
C ILE A 72 3.99 -5.24 9.18
N ARG A 73 4.30 -5.91 10.30
CA ARG A 73 4.29 -5.25 11.60
C ARG A 73 5.53 -4.36 11.74
N THR A 74 5.29 -3.09 11.95
CA THR A 74 6.31 -2.10 12.23
C THR A 74 6.46 -1.97 13.75
N LYS A 75 7.68 -2.09 14.26
CA LYS A 75 8.01 -1.87 15.68
C LYS A 75 8.61 -0.48 15.84
N THR A 76 8.26 0.22 16.92
CA THR A 76 8.77 1.55 17.22
C THR A 76 9.80 1.50 18.34
N ALA A 77 10.95 2.14 18.15
CA ALA A 77 12.01 2.28 19.12
C ALA A 77 12.31 3.77 19.37
N LYS A 78 12.31 4.17 20.64
CA LYS A 78 12.64 5.54 21.05
C LYS A 78 14.14 5.73 21.31
N THR A 79 14.85 4.66 21.59
CA THR A 79 16.27 4.67 21.89
C THR A 79 17.02 3.68 21.01
N LYS A 80 18.33 3.89 20.86
CA LYS A 80 19.23 2.96 20.16
C LYS A 80 19.20 1.56 20.77
N ALA A 81 19.18 1.47 22.09
CA ALA A 81 19.14 0.20 22.81
C ALA A 81 17.84 -0.57 22.51
N GLU A 82 16.69 0.11 22.49
CA GLU A 82 15.42 -0.48 22.07
C GLU A 82 15.48 -0.95 20.62
N ALA A 83 16.05 -0.14 19.71
CA ALA A 83 16.18 -0.50 18.30
C ALA A 83 17.01 -1.78 18.11
N LEU A 84 18.14 -1.92 18.84
CA LEU A 84 18.95 -3.12 18.82
C LEU A 84 18.21 -4.36 19.35
N ASN A 85 17.51 -4.22 20.46
CA ASN A 85 16.71 -5.33 21.01
C ASN A 85 15.61 -5.77 20.05
N MET A 86 14.88 -4.82 19.48
CA MET A 86 13.83 -5.10 18.51
C MET A 86 14.36 -5.73 17.21
N ALA A 87 15.57 -5.32 16.78
CA ALA A 87 16.21 -5.91 15.62
C ALA A 87 16.53 -7.39 15.82
N ARG A 88 17.08 -7.75 16.98
CA ARG A 88 17.36 -9.15 17.35
C ARG A 88 16.11 -10.01 17.44
N GLU A 89 15.00 -9.44 17.97
CA GLU A 89 13.71 -10.14 18.06
C GLU A 89 13.03 -10.33 16.69
N THR A 90 13.21 -9.36 15.79
CA THR A 90 12.54 -9.37 14.48
C THR A 90 13.31 -10.22 13.47
N GLY A 91 14.64 -10.27 13.60
CA GLY A 91 15.54 -10.92 12.64
C GLY A 91 15.96 -9.98 11.51
N PHE A 92 17.03 -10.30 10.84
CA PHE A 92 17.59 -9.54 9.73
C PHE A 92 17.25 -10.17 8.37
N PRO A 93 17.26 -9.42 7.25
CA PRO A 93 17.55 -7.99 7.15
C PRO A 93 16.36 -7.08 7.50
N LEU A 94 16.65 -5.83 7.88
CA LEU A 94 15.66 -4.85 8.34
C LEU A 94 15.73 -3.52 7.58
N VAL A 95 14.65 -2.77 7.66
CA VAL A 95 14.57 -1.35 7.33
C VAL A 95 14.37 -0.56 8.60
N MET A 96 15.10 0.54 8.73
CA MET A 96 14.88 1.54 9.77
C MET A 96 14.42 2.85 9.15
N LYS A 97 13.36 3.44 9.71
CA LYS A 97 12.81 4.72 9.25
C LYS A 97 12.64 5.68 10.43
N LEU A 98 12.87 6.96 10.18
CA LEU A 98 12.57 8.03 11.14
C LEU A 98 11.08 8.04 11.51
N LEU A 99 10.80 8.18 12.79
CA LEU A 99 9.44 8.43 13.31
C LEU A 99 9.34 9.89 13.77
N SER A 100 8.63 10.70 12.99
CA SER A 100 8.36 12.11 13.29
C SER A 100 7.08 12.54 12.60
N SER A 101 6.23 13.25 13.32
CA SER A 101 5.03 13.90 12.77
C SER A 101 5.36 15.14 11.93
N ASP A 102 6.51 15.76 12.18
CA ASP A 102 6.91 17.03 11.55
C ASP A 102 7.73 16.82 10.26
N ILE A 103 8.21 15.58 10.01
CA ILE A 103 9.00 15.22 8.81
C ILE A 103 8.23 14.13 8.04
N THR A 104 7.46 14.55 7.05
CA THR A 104 6.63 13.65 6.21
C THR A 104 7.44 12.97 5.11
N HIS A 105 8.37 13.68 4.47
CA HIS A 105 9.25 13.15 3.42
C HIS A 105 10.55 12.58 4.04
N LYS A 106 10.43 11.40 4.63
CA LYS A 106 11.51 10.75 5.38
C LYS A 106 12.76 10.47 4.55
N THR A 107 12.59 10.12 3.28
CA THR A 107 13.70 9.82 2.36
C THR A 107 14.54 11.07 2.09
N ASP A 108 13.90 12.22 1.83
CA ASP A 108 14.59 13.48 1.54
C ASP A 108 15.37 13.98 2.77
N ALA A 109 14.86 13.66 3.96
CA ALA A 109 15.52 13.99 5.23
C ALA A 109 16.66 13.03 5.61
N GLY A 110 16.99 12.03 4.77
CA GLY A 110 17.94 10.97 5.12
C GLY A 110 17.43 10.08 6.27
N GLY A 111 16.14 10.02 6.45
CA GLY A 111 15.46 9.30 7.53
C GLY A 111 15.11 7.84 7.20
N VAL A 112 15.71 7.22 6.17
CA VAL A 112 15.45 5.83 5.76
C VAL A 112 16.75 5.11 5.53
N CYS A 113 16.95 3.97 6.19
CA CYS A 113 18.08 3.06 5.98
C CYS A 113 17.54 1.67 5.65
N LEU A 114 17.96 1.14 4.51
CA LEU A 114 17.53 -0.15 3.97
C LEU A 114 18.64 -1.22 4.20
N ASP A 115 18.23 -2.49 4.14
CA ASP A 115 19.12 -3.65 4.12
C ASP A 115 20.11 -3.70 5.31
N LEU A 116 19.60 -3.48 6.51
CA LEU A 116 20.37 -3.56 7.75
C LEU A 116 20.50 -5.04 8.14
N ARG A 117 21.73 -5.56 8.22
CA ARG A 117 22.00 -7.00 8.32
C ARG A 117 22.60 -7.44 9.65
N CYS A 118 23.03 -6.51 10.48
CA CYS A 118 23.65 -6.80 11.77
C CYS A 118 23.43 -5.67 12.78
N ASP A 119 23.80 -5.90 14.04
CA ASP A 119 23.66 -4.92 15.12
C ASP A 119 24.45 -3.63 14.86
N GLU A 120 25.62 -3.74 14.23
CA GLU A 120 26.46 -2.61 13.87
C GLU A 120 25.77 -1.72 12.84
N ASP A 121 25.03 -2.31 11.88
CA ASP A 121 24.24 -1.57 10.90
C ASP A 121 23.11 -0.81 11.59
N ILE A 122 22.40 -1.46 12.52
CA ILE A 122 21.34 -0.81 13.32
C ILE A 122 21.90 0.38 14.11
N SER A 123 23.05 0.22 14.74
CA SER A 123 23.67 1.29 15.51
C SER A 123 24.06 2.49 14.65
N ARG A 124 24.69 2.24 13.50
CA ARG A 124 25.07 3.29 12.53
C ARG A 124 23.87 3.98 11.92
N ALA A 125 22.86 3.19 11.54
CA ALA A 125 21.63 3.71 10.96
C ALA A 125 20.87 4.62 11.93
N TYR A 126 20.76 4.22 13.19
CA TYR A 126 20.14 5.03 14.23
C TYR A 126 20.83 6.39 14.38
N ASP A 127 22.15 6.41 14.55
CA ASP A 127 22.93 7.64 14.71
C ASP A 127 22.84 8.52 13.44
N GLY A 128 22.91 7.90 12.27
CA GLY A 128 22.80 8.57 10.98
C GLY A 128 21.43 9.25 10.78
N ILE A 129 20.36 8.52 11.06
CA ILE A 129 18.98 9.04 10.95
C ILE A 129 18.77 10.22 11.91
N MET A 130 19.18 10.07 13.18
CA MET A 130 19.04 11.15 14.17
C MET A 130 19.82 12.40 13.78
N SER A 131 21.07 12.23 13.31
CA SER A 131 21.91 13.32 12.86
C SER A 131 21.36 14.03 11.60
N SER A 132 20.81 13.25 10.67
CA SER A 132 20.21 13.78 9.43
C SER A 132 18.92 14.55 9.69
N ALA A 133 18.05 14.01 10.54
CA ALA A 133 16.81 14.64 10.95
C ALA A 133 17.08 15.99 11.66
N ALA A 134 18.03 16.03 12.57
CA ALA A 134 18.43 17.25 13.27
C ALA A 134 18.98 18.33 12.33
N ARG A 135 19.68 17.96 11.26
CA ARG A 135 20.16 18.89 10.22
C ARG A 135 19.06 19.35 9.28
N TYR A 136 18.14 18.44 8.92
CA TYR A 136 17.06 18.73 7.96
C TYR A 136 16.01 19.68 8.57
N LYS A 137 15.60 19.44 9.80
CA LYS A 137 14.63 20.28 10.53
C LYS A 137 14.97 20.28 12.03
N PRO A 138 15.80 21.25 12.50
CA PRO A 138 16.28 21.29 13.88
C PRO A 138 15.17 21.30 14.95
N ASP A 139 14.04 21.93 14.64
CA ASP A 139 12.91 22.07 15.56
C ASP A 139 11.87 20.94 15.43
N ALA A 140 12.16 19.92 14.61
CA ALA A 140 11.22 18.81 14.44
C ALA A 140 11.13 17.94 15.69
N ARG A 141 9.91 17.56 16.06
CA ARG A 141 9.68 16.58 17.09
C ARG A 141 10.01 15.18 16.56
N ILE A 142 11.08 14.60 17.07
CA ILE A 142 11.50 13.24 16.74
C ILE A 142 10.99 12.30 17.83
N GLU A 143 10.18 11.32 17.44
CA GLU A 143 9.55 10.35 18.33
C GLU A 143 10.35 9.06 18.45
N GLY A 144 11.34 8.87 17.56
CA GLY A 144 12.23 7.71 17.51
C GLY A 144 12.43 7.20 16.09
N VAL A 145 12.55 5.90 15.98
CA VAL A 145 12.64 5.18 14.69
C VAL A 145 11.65 4.02 14.66
N THR A 146 11.29 3.60 13.45
CA THR A 146 10.54 2.37 13.21
C THR A 146 11.42 1.33 12.55
N LEU A 147 11.24 0.05 12.92
CA LEU A 147 11.89 -1.10 12.30
C LEU A 147 10.86 -2.05 11.72
N GLN A 148 11.19 -2.58 10.54
CA GLN A 148 10.36 -3.58 9.85
C GLN A 148 11.26 -4.52 9.04
N PRO A 149 10.81 -5.75 8.72
CA PRO A 149 11.53 -6.63 7.80
C PRO A 149 11.80 -5.97 6.46
N TYR A 150 12.99 -6.22 5.90
CA TYR A 150 13.36 -5.79 4.56
C TYR A 150 13.16 -6.93 3.57
N PHE A 151 12.43 -6.65 2.51
CA PHE A 151 12.25 -7.57 1.39
C PHE A 151 13.07 -7.06 0.22
N SER A 152 14.15 -7.78 -0.08
CA SER A 152 14.98 -7.47 -1.24
C SER A 152 14.31 -7.95 -2.53
N ASN A 153 14.40 -7.13 -3.57
CA ASN A 153 13.98 -7.49 -4.93
C ASN A 153 12.54 -8.06 -5.02
N PRO A 154 11.51 -7.28 -4.66
CA PRO A 154 10.14 -7.70 -4.94
C PRO A 154 9.98 -7.82 -6.46
N ASP A 155 9.30 -8.87 -6.93
CA ASP A 155 9.02 -9.04 -8.36
C ASP A 155 8.16 -7.89 -8.89
N PHE A 156 7.22 -7.42 -8.05
CA PHE A 156 6.32 -6.31 -8.35
C PHE A 156 6.06 -5.46 -7.12
N GLU A 157 5.92 -4.16 -7.32
CA GLU A 157 5.32 -3.25 -6.35
C GLU A 157 3.92 -2.87 -6.83
N ILE A 158 2.93 -3.07 -5.98
CA ILE A 158 1.52 -2.82 -6.28
C ILE A 158 1.06 -1.60 -5.49
N LEU A 159 0.35 -0.71 -6.16
CA LEU A 159 -0.34 0.41 -5.55
C LEU A 159 -1.83 0.08 -5.44
N MET A 160 -2.34 0.08 -4.22
CA MET A 160 -3.77 0.05 -3.95
C MET A 160 -4.17 1.31 -3.19
N GLY A 161 -5.23 1.95 -3.65
CA GLY A 161 -5.72 3.16 -3.02
C GLY A 161 -7.24 3.24 -3.05
N ALA A 162 -7.79 4.07 -2.17
CA ALA A 162 -9.20 4.39 -2.18
C ALA A 162 -9.39 5.90 -1.95
N LYS A 163 -10.35 6.48 -2.65
CA LYS A 163 -10.72 7.89 -2.52
C LYS A 163 -12.24 8.02 -2.65
N ARG A 164 -12.81 8.95 -1.91
CA ARG A 164 -14.21 9.34 -2.13
C ARG A 164 -14.26 10.42 -3.21
N ASP A 165 -14.89 10.08 -4.31
CA ASP A 165 -15.19 11.03 -5.39
C ASP A 165 -16.53 11.73 -5.13
N PRO A 166 -16.65 13.05 -5.38
CA PRO A 166 -17.92 13.78 -5.14
C PRO A 166 -19.09 13.27 -5.97
N GLY A 167 -18.84 12.77 -7.18
CA GLY A 167 -19.89 12.30 -8.10
C GLY A 167 -20.16 10.81 -8.00
N PHE A 168 -19.12 10.00 -7.82
CA PHE A 168 -19.20 8.54 -7.86
C PHE A 168 -19.18 7.87 -6.48
N GLY A 169 -18.90 8.62 -5.41
CA GLY A 169 -18.72 8.02 -4.09
C GLY A 169 -17.34 7.38 -3.93
N PRO A 170 -17.22 6.24 -3.23
CA PRO A 170 -15.93 5.57 -3.07
C PRO A 170 -15.42 5.00 -4.40
N VAL A 171 -14.15 5.23 -4.69
CA VAL A 171 -13.44 4.71 -5.88
C VAL A 171 -12.21 3.96 -5.38
N ILE A 172 -11.96 2.79 -5.92
CA ILE A 172 -10.77 1.98 -5.66
C ILE A 172 -9.84 2.13 -6.85
N LEU A 173 -8.55 2.27 -6.57
CA LEU A 173 -7.47 2.31 -7.54
C LEU A 173 -6.58 1.08 -7.33
N PHE A 174 -6.21 0.44 -8.42
CA PHE A 174 -5.20 -0.61 -8.48
C PHE A 174 -4.21 -0.28 -9.59
N GLY A 175 -2.93 -0.56 -9.39
CA GLY A 175 -1.92 -0.33 -10.41
C GLY A 175 -0.51 -0.66 -9.98
N MET A 176 0.44 -0.30 -10.83
CA MET A 176 1.87 -0.43 -10.56
C MET A 176 2.29 0.57 -9.49
N GLY A 177 3.00 0.08 -8.47
CA GLY A 177 3.62 0.87 -7.43
C GLY A 177 5.06 1.29 -7.76
N GLY A 178 5.79 1.73 -6.74
CA GLY A 178 7.20 2.08 -6.82
C GLY A 178 7.48 3.38 -7.57
N ILE A 179 8.76 3.57 -7.89
CA ILE A 179 9.28 4.80 -8.53
C ILE A 179 8.73 5.04 -9.95
N TYR A 180 8.18 4.04 -10.58
CA TYR A 180 7.63 4.13 -11.94
C TYR A 180 6.16 4.56 -11.98
N THR A 181 5.49 4.67 -10.83
CA THR A 181 4.06 5.00 -10.73
C THR A 181 3.68 6.28 -11.47
N GLU A 182 4.50 7.33 -11.32
CA GLU A 182 4.24 8.63 -11.94
C GLU A 182 4.53 8.64 -13.45
N VAL A 183 5.50 7.84 -13.88
CA VAL A 183 5.95 7.80 -15.27
C VAL A 183 5.04 6.92 -16.13
N LEU A 184 4.75 5.71 -15.67
CA LEU A 184 4.00 4.73 -16.46
C LEU A 184 2.48 4.94 -16.36
N LYS A 185 2.00 5.51 -15.25
CA LYS A 185 0.56 5.74 -14.98
C LYS A 185 -0.30 4.49 -15.22
N ASP A 186 0.30 3.31 -15.01
CA ASP A 186 -0.35 2.02 -15.21
C ASP A 186 -1.27 1.76 -14.02
N ARG A 187 -2.54 2.12 -14.18
CA ARG A 187 -3.54 2.05 -13.12
C ARG A 187 -4.93 1.89 -13.70
N SER A 188 -5.78 1.15 -12.99
CA SER A 188 -7.19 1.01 -13.26
C SER A 188 -8.04 1.47 -12.07
N LEU A 189 -9.27 1.90 -12.34
CA LEU A 189 -10.20 2.41 -11.35
C LEU A 189 -11.46 1.56 -11.31
N GLY A 190 -11.91 1.20 -10.11
CA GLY A 190 -13.13 0.44 -9.89
C GLY A 190 -14.07 1.11 -8.90
N LEU A 191 -15.35 0.90 -9.09
CA LEU A 191 -16.41 1.39 -8.20
C LEU A 191 -16.89 0.23 -7.30
N PRO A 192 -16.76 0.33 -5.99
CA PRO A 192 -17.35 -0.65 -5.08
C PRO A 192 -18.88 -0.51 -5.01
N PRO A 193 -19.63 -1.59 -4.69
CA PRO A 193 -19.11 -2.90 -4.33
C PRO A 193 -18.64 -3.69 -5.55
N MET A 194 -17.49 -4.36 -5.46
CA MET A 194 -16.96 -5.21 -6.51
C MET A 194 -17.01 -6.67 -6.10
N ASN A 195 -17.41 -7.54 -7.02
CA ASN A 195 -17.24 -8.98 -6.87
C ASN A 195 -15.82 -9.39 -7.29
N ARG A 196 -15.49 -10.68 -7.10
CA ARG A 196 -14.17 -11.20 -7.46
C ARG A 196 -13.84 -11.03 -8.94
N LEU A 197 -14.81 -11.20 -9.84
CA LEU A 197 -14.61 -11.07 -11.28
C LEU A 197 -14.25 -9.63 -11.64
N LEU A 198 -14.99 -8.65 -11.13
CA LEU A 198 -14.72 -7.24 -11.35
C LEU A 198 -13.35 -6.82 -10.77
N ALA A 199 -12.98 -7.36 -9.60
CA ALA A 199 -11.67 -7.12 -9.01
C ALA A 199 -10.54 -7.72 -9.87
N LEU A 200 -10.71 -8.94 -10.40
CA LEU A 200 -9.74 -9.56 -11.31
C LEU A 200 -9.59 -8.77 -12.61
N ARG A 201 -10.70 -8.29 -13.19
CA ARG A 201 -10.65 -7.43 -14.37
C ARG A 201 -9.91 -6.13 -14.10
N LEU A 202 -10.22 -5.48 -12.97
CA LEU A 202 -9.51 -4.27 -12.56
C LEU A 202 -7.99 -4.49 -12.54
N MET A 203 -7.54 -5.64 -12.05
CA MET A 203 -6.13 -6.01 -12.06
C MET A 203 -5.61 -6.30 -13.48
N GLN A 204 -6.37 -7.03 -14.31
CA GLN A 204 -5.99 -7.39 -15.68
C GLN A 204 -5.93 -6.20 -16.65
N GLU A 205 -6.57 -5.09 -16.35
CA GLU A 205 -6.46 -3.84 -17.11
C GLU A 205 -5.11 -3.15 -16.93
N THR A 206 -4.31 -3.58 -15.96
CA THR A 206 -2.96 -3.08 -15.71
C THR A 206 -1.90 -4.04 -16.29
N LYS A 207 -0.67 -3.56 -16.41
CA LYS A 207 0.48 -4.35 -16.91
C LYS A 207 1.28 -5.04 -15.80
N VAL A 208 0.80 -4.87 -14.56
CA VAL A 208 1.42 -5.50 -13.37
C VAL A 208 1.14 -6.99 -13.36
#